data_154a155c6cc32cec46c67a688682a538
#
_entry.id   154a155c6cc32cec46c67a688682a538
#
_cell.length_a   1.000
_cell.length_b   1.000
_cell.length_c   1.000
_cell.angle_alpha   90.00
_cell.angle_beta   90.00
_cell.angle_gamma   90.00
#
_symmetry.space_group_name_H-M   'P 1'
#
loop_
_entity.id
_entity.type
_entity.pdbx_description
1 polymer ?
#
loop_
_entity_poly.entity_id
_entity_poly.type
_entity_poly.pdbx_seq_one_letter_code
_entity_poly.pdbx_strand_id
1 'polypeptide(L)'
;MTVALGLSPAGVDYGAPDGKPVHIVLLMIASRDQARERIEVLSAFSRMMRKESVRQDLLRARSADEALETLYREADSSEGAEGGAAPRPAA
;
A
#
# COMPACT_ATOMS: atom_id res chain seq x y z
N MET A 1 -11.05 3.31 -10.36
CA MET A 1 -9.78 3.73 -9.74
C MET A 1 -8.70 2.70 -10.01
N THR A 2 -7.52 3.17 -10.33
CA THR A 2 -6.36 2.30 -10.59
C THR A 2 -5.29 2.57 -9.52
N VAL A 3 -4.72 1.50 -9.00
CA VAL A 3 -3.67 1.58 -7.98
C VAL A 3 -2.46 0.77 -8.45
N ALA A 4 -1.28 1.35 -8.33
CA ALA A 4 -0.02 0.68 -8.64
C ALA A 4 0.92 0.81 -7.45
N LEU A 5 1.64 -0.26 -7.14
CA LEU A 5 2.60 -0.30 -6.05
C LEU A 5 4.00 -0.52 -6.62
N GLY A 6 4.91 0.38 -6.26
CA GLY A 6 6.32 0.25 -6.60
C GLY A 6 7.14 -0.09 -5.37
N LEU A 7 8.05 -1.04 -5.50
CA LEU A 7 8.92 -1.50 -4.42
C LEU A 7 10.38 -1.39 -4.83
N SER A 8 11.21 -0.84 -3.97
CA SER A 8 12.65 -0.74 -4.18
C SER A 8 13.38 -1.14 -2.89
N PRO A 9 13.81 -2.41 -2.78
CA PRO A 9 14.56 -2.85 -1.58
C PRO A 9 15.83 -2.04 -1.32
N ALA A 10 16.49 -1.58 -2.38
CA ALA A 10 17.71 -0.76 -2.24
C ALA A 10 17.41 0.68 -1.84
N GLY A 11 16.19 1.15 -2.08
CA GLY A 11 15.80 2.51 -1.81
C GLY A 11 16.12 3.46 -2.96
N VAL A 12 15.33 4.53 -3.06
CA VAL A 12 15.50 5.57 -4.07
C VAL A 12 15.64 6.91 -3.36
N ASP A 13 16.63 7.69 -3.74
CA ASP A 13 16.76 9.06 -3.26
C ASP A 13 15.71 9.92 -3.95
N TYR A 14 14.68 10.24 -3.21
CA TYR A 14 13.53 10.99 -3.73
C TYR A 14 13.51 12.45 -3.25
N GLY A 15 14.54 12.86 -2.51
CA GLY A 15 14.56 14.19 -1.90
C GLY A 15 13.54 14.33 -0.79
N ALA A 16 13.25 13.27 -0.06
CA ALA A 16 12.27 13.28 1.01
C ALA A 16 12.68 14.23 2.13
N PRO A 17 11.72 14.88 2.82
CA PRO A 17 12.04 15.84 3.87
C PRO A 17 12.88 15.27 5.03
N ASP A 18 12.76 13.98 5.31
CA ASP A 18 13.53 13.30 6.36
C ASP A 18 14.92 12.87 5.91
N GLY A 19 15.27 13.09 4.64
CA GLY A 19 16.57 12.71 4.09
C GLY A 19 16.77 11.23 3.87
N LYS A 20 15.73 10.41 4.10
CA LYS A 20 15.82 8.96 3.98
C LYS A 20 15.39 8.48 2.59
N PRO A 21 15.96 7.36 2.12
CA PRO A 21 15.52 6.79 0.84
C PRO A 21 14.09 6.26 0.92
N VAL A 22 13.41 6.28 -0.22
CA VAL A 22 12.06 5.75 -0.37
C VAL A 22 12.14 4.32 -0.87
N HIS A 23 11.40 3.42 -0.23
CA HIS A 23 11.38 2.00 -0.57
C HIS A 23 10.03 1.56 -1.15
N ILE A 24 8.96 2.25 -0.81
CA ILE A 24 7.60 1.87 -1.19
C ILE A 24 6.88 3.09 -1.74
N VAL A 25 6.32 2.95 -2.96
CA VAL A 25 5.57 4.02 -3.62
C VAL A 25 4.20 3.50 -4.00
N LEU A 26 3.16 4.23 -3.64
CA LEU A 26 1.80 3.95 -4.06
C LEU A 26 1.35 5.02 -5.03
N LEU A 27 0.93 4.59 -6.23
CA LEU A 27 0.35 5.47 -7.23
C LEU A 27 -1.14 5.18 -7.34
N MET A 28 -1.97 6.20 -7.19
CA MET A 28 -3.41 6.08 -7.36
C MET A 28 -3.90 7.02 -8.44
N ILE A 29 -4.73 6.49 -9.34
CA ILE A 29 -5.40 7.28 -10.36
C ILE A 29 -6.90 7.10 -10.16
N ALA A 30 -7.60 8.19 -9.89
CA ALA A 30 -9.02 8.16 -9.61
C ALA A 30 -9.71 9.34 -10.28
N SER A 31 -10.96 9.14 -10.69
CA SER A 31 -11.77 10.23 -11.21
C SER A 31 -12.28 11.11 -10.06
N ARG A 32 -12.81 12.29 -10.39
CA ARG A 32 -13.26 13.25 -9.38
C ARG A 32 -14.38 12.72 -8.50
N ASP A 33 -15.24 11.88 -9.05
CA ASP A 33 -16.36 11.29 -8.31
C ASP A 33 -15.92 10.12 -7.42
N GLN A 34 -14.65 9.74 -7.45
CA GLN A 34 -14.08 8.68 -6.63
C GLN A 34 -13.25 9.21 -5.45
N ALA A 35 -13.45 10.47 -5.07
CA ALA A 35 -12.67 11.10 -4.00
C ALA A 35 -12.77 10.35 -2.67
N ARG A 36 -13.97 9.88 -2.31
CA ARG A 36 -14.18 9.11 -1.07
C ARG A 36 -13.41 7.78 -1.12
N GLU A 37 -13.52 7.06 -2.22
CA GLU A 37 -12.83 5.79 -2.40
C GLU A 37 -11.32 5.96 -2.31
N ARG A 38 -10.81 7.01 -2.90
CA ARG A 38 -9.39 7.33 -2.86
C ARG A 38 -8.90 7.53 -1.43
N ILE A 39 -9.68 8.26 -0.63
CA ILE A 39 -9.34 8.50 0.78
C ILE A 39 -9.38 7.19 1.58
N GLU A 40 -10.38 6.35 1.33
CA GLU A 40 -10.50 5.06 2.00
C GLU A 40 -9.30 4.14 1.70
N VAL A 41 -8.91 4.06 0.44
CA VAL A 41 -7.75 3.25 0.05
C VAL A 41 -6.47 3.81 0.65
N LEU A 42 -6.28 5.11 0.60
CA LEU A 42 -5.09 5.75 1.15
C LEU A 42 -5.00 5.54 2.67
N SER A 43 -6.12 5.67 3.37
CA SER A 43 -6.17 5.45 4.81
C SER A 43 -5.84 4.01 5.18
N ALA A 44 -6.41 3.05 4.46
CA ALA A 44 -6.14 1.63 4.68
C ALA A 44 -4.66 1.31 4.42
N PHE A 45 -4.11 1.82 3.33
CA PHE A 45 -2.71 1.61 2.98
C PHE A 45 -1.79 2.22 4.04
N SER A 46 -2.10 3.43 4.50
CA SER A 46 -1.30 4.10 5.53
C SER A 46 -1.28 3.31 6.84
N ARG A 47 -2.41 2.72 7.23
CA ARG A 47 -2.46 1.86 8.41
C ARG A 47 -1.58 0.62 8.27
N MET A 48 -1.62 -0.02 7.09
CA MET A 48 -0.76 -1.17 6.81
C MET A 48 0.73 -0.79 6.88
N MET A 49 1.07 0.37 6.35
CA MET A 49 2.47 0.82 6.29
C MET A 49 3.05 1.26 7.64
N ARG A 50 2.22 1.42 8.66
CA ARG A 50 2.73 1.66 10.01
C ARG A 50 3.39 0.42 10.62
N LYS A 51 3.01 -0.76 10.15
CA LYS A 51 3.57 -2.02 10.66
C LYS A 51 4.86 -2.32 9.93
N GLU A 52 5.96 -2.34 10.67
CA GLU A 52 7.26 -2.65 10.08
C GLU A 52 7.28 -4.04 9.46
N SER A 53 6.61 -5.01 10.08
CA SER A 53 6.55 -6.37 9.54
C SER A 53 5.92 -6.41 8.15
N VAL A 54 4.88 -5.61 7.91
CA VAL A 54 4.23 -5.54 6.59
C VAL A 54 5.17 -4.92 5.57
N ARG A 55 5.85 -3.83 5.92
CA ARG A 55 6.82 -3.20 5.03
C ARG A 55 7.95 -4.17 4.66
N GLN A 56 8.45 -4.92 5.63
CA GLN A 56 9.52 -5.89 5.39
C GLN A 56 9.04 -7.03 4.49
N ASP A 57 7.84 -7.53 4.71
CA ASP A 57 7.27 -8.59 3.88
C ASP A 57 7.10 -8.12 2.43
N LEU A 58 6.64 -6.89 2.22
CA LEU A 58 6.53 -6.33 0.88
C LEU A 58 7.88 -6.24 0.19
N LEU A 59 8.91 -5.77 0.90
CA LEU A 59 10.24 -5.61 0.32
C LEU A 59 10.95 -6.94 0.07
N ARG A 60 10.53 -8.02 0.72
CA ARG A 60 11.04 -9.36 0.50
C ARG A 60 10.30 -10.11 -0.60
N ALA A 61 9.17 -9.57 -1.06
CA ALA A 61 8.40 -10.22 -2.11
C ALA A 61 9.24 -10.38 -3.39
N ARG A 62 9.17 -11.56 -3.98
CA ARG A 62 9.94 -11.90 -5.19
C ARG A 62 9.18 -11.64 -6.46
N SER A 63 7.89 -11.33 -6.35
CA SER A 63 7.03 -11.09 -7.51
C SER A 63 5.90 -10.15 -7.12
N ALA A 64 5.22 -9.60 -8.12
CA ALA A 64 4.04 -8.79 -7.90
C ALA A 64 2.94 -9.58 -7.18
N ASP A 65 2.79 -10.85 -7.51
CA ASP A 65 1.78 -11.71 -6.89
C ASP A 65 2.03 -11.90 -5.40
N GLU A 66 3.29 -12.11 -4.99
CA GLU A 66 3.62 -12.21 -3.58
C GLU A 66 3.33 -10.92 -2.82
N ALA A 67 3.64 -9.78 -3.42
CA ALA A 67 3.36 -8.48 -2.83
C ALA A 67 1.85 -8.27 -2.65
N LEU A 68 1.06 -8.62 -3.65
CA LEU A 68 -0.39 -8.53 -3.58
C LEU A 68 -0.97 -9.45 -2.50
N GLU A 69 -0.44 -10.65 -2.37
CA GLU A 69 -0.86 -11.58 -1.31
C GLU A 69 -0.62 -10.97 0.08
N THR A 70 0.50 -10.32 0.28
CA THR A 70 0.80 -9.65 1.54
C THR A 70 -0.23 -8.58 1.84
N LEU A 71 -0.57 -7.75 0.85
CA LEU A 71 -1.56 -6.70 1.01
C LEU A 71 -2.96 -7.26 1.29
N TYR A 72 -3.38 -8.27 0.57
CA TYR A 72 -4.70 -8.88 0.77
C TYR A 72 -4.81 -9.51 2.15
N ARG A 73 -3.79 -10.24 2.58
CA ARG A 73 -3.77 -10.86 3.91
C ARG A 73 -3.87 -9.80 5.00
N GLU A 74 -3.14 -8.71 4.87
CA GLU A 74 -3.16 -7.63 5.85
C GLU A 74 -4.49 -6.87 5.83
N ALA A 75 -5.07 -6.66 4.65
CA ALA A 75 -6.36 -6.01 4.52
C ALA A 75 -7.47 -6.84 5.16
N ASP A 76 -7.46 -8.15 4.97
CA ASP A 76 -8.44 -9.06 5.58
C ASP A 76 -8.32 -9.03 7.11
N SER A 77 -7.12 -8.99 7.64
CA SER A 77 -6.88 -8.88 9.08
C SER A 77 -7.41 -7.56 9.63
N SER A 78 -7.18 -6.46 8.92
CA SER A 78 -7.65 -5.13 9.32
C SER A 78 -9.17 -5.02 9.26
N GLU A 79 -9.81 -5.59 8.26
CA GLU A 79 -11.26 -5.62 8.12
C GLU A 79 -11.91 -6.28 9.34
N GLY A 80 -11.37 -7.39 9.79
CA GLY A 80 -11.88 -8.08 10.96
C GLY A 80 -11.78 -7.24 12.23
N ALA A 81 -10.76 -6.40 12.34
CA ALA A 81 -10.54 -5.58 13.52
C ALA A 81 -11.36 -4.29 13.51
N GLU A 82 -11.57 -3.70 12.34
CA GLU A 82 -12.18 -2.37 12.21
C GLU A 82 -13.62 -2.38 11.70
N GLY A 83 -14.09 -3.51 11.22
CA GLY A 83 -15.45 -3.64 10.70
C GLY A 83 -15.72 -2.91 9.40
N GLY A 84 -14.69 -2.40 8.76
CA GLY A 84 -14.80 -1.69 7.49
C GLY A 84 -14.01 -2.40 6.40
N ALA A 85 -14.62 -2.58 5.23
CA ALA A 85 -13.96 -3.19 4.10
C ALA A 85 -13.15 -2.15 3.33
N ALA A 86 -11.85 -2.35 3.23
CA ALA A 86 -11.03 -1.57 2.32
C ALA A 86 -11.23 -2.11 0.89
N PRO A 87 -11.41 -1.23 -0.12
CA PRO A 87 -11.51 -1.71 -1.50
C PRO A 87 -10.23 -2.44 -1.88
N ARG A 88 -10.38 -3.60 -2.52
CA ARG A 88 -9.22 -4.35 -2.99
C ARG A 88 -8.72 -3.73 -4.30
N PRO A 89 -7.39 -3.64 -4.48
CA PRO A 89 -6.86 -3.20 -5.76
C PRO A 89 -7.35 -4.11 -6.88
N ALA A 90 -7.62 -3.53 -8.04
CA ALA A 90 -7.93 -4.32 -9.21
C ALA A 90 -6.70 -5.14 -9.61
N ALA A 91 -6.91 -6.41 -9.77
CA ALA A 91 -5.83 -7.31 -10.15
C ALA A 91 -5.33 -7.04 -11.57
#